data_ef5ca78ea29f2d7b9f3b744ccd6c3ee9
#
_entry.id   ef5ca78ea29f2d7b9f3b744ccd6c3ee9
#
_cell.length_a   1.000
_cell.length_b   1.000
_cell.length_c   1.000
_cell.angle_alpha   90.00
_cell.angle_beta   90.00
_cell.angle_gamma   90.00
#
_symmetry.space_group_name_H-M   'P 1'
#
loop_
_entity.id
_entity.type
_entity.pdbx_description
1 polymer ?
#
loop_
_entity_poly.entity_id
_entity_poly.type
_entity_poly.pdbx_seq_one_letter_code
_entity_poly.pdbx_strand_id
1 'polypeptide(L)'
;MDKNLAVIYLSILVGLLSFAVISVFRQILKSRKQEGSFSKLRSKLTKEAGTVKEYYQLASIYSQKKLFTQAITLFQKAIKSAEEQENDTEIEDYITLTYNGLGYAYFAQEQYDLAIRNYKEALKRQPEYVTALNNLAHAYERKKLNSQALESYEKVLELDSKNAIAKRRALSLRRLVTA
;
A
#
# COMPACT_ATOMS: atom_id res chain seq x y z
N MET A 1 0.52 45.36 29.30
CA MET A 1 0.48 44.41 28.18
C MET A 1 0.09 45.18 26.93
N ASP A 2 1.00 45.28 25.95
CA ASP A 2 0.77 46.15 24.78
C ASP A 2 -0.44 45.65 23.98
N LYS A 3 -1.39 46.57 23.73
CA LYS A 3 -2.61 46.29 22.93
C LYS A 3 -2.26 45.70 21.57
N ASN A 4 -1.15 46.13 20.98
CA ASN A 4 -0.63 45.61 19.71
C ASN A 4 -0.23 44.10 19.80
N LEU A 5 0.35 43.69 20.91
CA LEU A 5 0.76 42.30 21.13
C LEU A 5 -0.47 41.37 21.22
N ALA A 6 -1.50 41.79 21.92
CA ALA A 6 -2.77 41.03 22.02
C ALA A 6 -3.47 40.88 20.66
N VAL A 7 -3.46 41.94 19.83
CA VAL A 7 -4.02 41.90 18.48
C VAL A 7 -3.24 40.91 17.58
N ILE A 8 -1.91 40.91 17.67
CA ILE A 8 -1.05 39.99 16.92
C ILE A 8 -1.35 38.50 17.31
N TYR A 9 -1.40 38.22 18.61
CA TYR A 9 -1.73 36.87 19.07
C TYR A 9 -3.13 36.43 18.63
N LEU A 10 -4.12 37.31 18.71
CA LEU A 10 -5.48 37.01 18.25
C LEU A 10 -5.50 36.77 16.76
N SER A 11 -4.80 37.54 15.96
CA SER A 11 -4.72 37.35 14.49
C SER A 11 -4.07 36.01 14.11
N ILE A 12 -2.99 35.63 14.80
CA ILE A 12 -2.33 34.32 14.62
C ILE A 12 -3.29 33.18 15.00
N LEU A 13 -3.98 33.32 16.14
CA LEU A 13 -4.93 32.33 16.60
C LEU A 13 -6.07 32.12 15.60
N VAL A 14 -6.66 33.19 15.10
CA VAL A 14 -7.71 33.14 14.07
C VAL A 14 -7.19 32.53 12.78
N GLY A 15 -5.97 32.84 12.36
CA GLY A 15 -5.32 32.24 11.20
C GLY A 15 -5.15 30.73 11.35
N LEU A 16 -4.67 30.28 12.51
CA LEU A 16 -4.51 28.82 12.81
C LEU A 16 -5.85 28.10 12.86
N LEU A 17 -6.86 28.68 13.49
CA LEU A 17 -8.21 28.11 13.54
C LEU A 17 -8.83 28.01 12.13
N SER A 18 -8.71 29.04 11.32
CA SER A 18 -9.19 29.05 9.94
C SER A 18 -8.51 27.98 9.12
N PHE A 19 -7.19 27.82 9.23
CA PHE A 19 -6.43 26.76 8.56
C PHE A 19 -6.90 25.38 9.00
N ALA A 20 -7.11 25.16 10.30
CA ALA A 20 -7.61 23.89 10.83
C ALA A 20 -9.00 23.55 10.27
N VAL A 21 -9.92 24.51 10.28
CA VAL A 21 -11.28 24.33 9.72
C VAL A 21 -11.24 23.98 8.23
N ILE A 22 -10.45 24.71 7.44
CA ILE A 22 -10.29 24.44 6.01
C ILE A 22 -9.70 23.05 5.78
N SER A 23 -8.70 22.65 6.57
CA SER A 23 -8.07 21.34 6.49
C SER A 23 -9.08 20.20 6.76
N VAL A 24 -9.83 20.33 7.84
CA VAL A 24 -10.89 19.35 8.20
C VAL A 24 -11.96 19.28 7.11
N PHE A 25 -12.41 20.45 6.62
CA PHE A 25 -13.40 20.49 5.55
C PHE A 25 -12.94 19.79 4.27
N ARG A 26 -11.69 20.09 3.84
CA ARG A 26 -11.07 19.39 2.69
C ARG A 26 -10.99 17.87 2.92
N GLN A 27 -10.64 17.45 4.13
CA GLN A 27 -10.58 16.04 4.49
C GLN A 27 -11.96 15.36 4.41
N ILE A 28 -13.01 16.03 4.90
CA ILE A 28 -14.40 15.54 4.82
C ILE A 28 -14.85 15.41 3.36
N LEU A 29 -14.59 16.41 2.51
CA LEU A 29 -14.95 16.34 1.09
C LEU A 29 -14.23 15.20 0.37
N LYS A 30 -12.94 15.01 0.64
CA LYS A 30 -12.13 13.90 0.10
C LYS A 30 -12.70 12.55 0.54
N SER A 31 -13.05 12.41 1.82
CA SER A 31 -13.63 11.20 2.38
C SER A 31 -14.98 10.87 1.74
N ARG A 32 -15.88 11.86 1.60
CA ARG A 32 -17.18 11.68 0.94
C ARG A 32 -17.05 11.26 -0.52
N LYS A 33 -16.09 11.82 -1.26
CA LYS A 33 -15.83 11.43 -2.67
C LYS A 33 -15.35 9.98 -2.74
N GLN A 34 -14.47 9.56 -1.85
CA GLN A 34 -13.98 8.18 -1.78
C GLN A 34 -15.11 7.20 -1.42
N GLU A 35 -15.94 7.53 -0.45
CA GLU A 35 -17.11 6.72 -0.06
C GLU A 35 -18.11 6.56 -1.21
N GLY A 36 -18.38 7.63 -1.96
CA GLY A 36 -19.26 7.59 -3.13
C GLY A 36 -18.73 6.68 -4.24
N SER A 37 -17.42 6.77 -4.53
CA SER A 37 -16.76 5.90 -5.51
C SER A 37 -16.77 4.44 -5.05
N PHE A 38 -16.48 4.19 -3.77
CA PHE A 38 -16.54 2.88 -3.15
C PHE A 38 -17.92 2.24 -3.29
N SER A 39 -18.98 2.97 -2.93
CA SER A 39 -20.35 2.49 -2.98
C SER A 39 -20.78 2.13 -4.41
N LYS A 40 -20.46 2.99 -5.40
CA LYS A 40 -20.74 2.72 -6.81
C LYS A 40 -20.02 1.47 -7.30
N LEU A 41 -18.72 1.36 -7.04
CA LEU A 41 -17.90 0.25 -7.50
C LEU A 41 -18.35 -1.07 -6.84
N ARG A 42 -18.65 -1.04 -5.54
CA ARG A 42 -19.20 -2.19 -4.82
C ARG A 42 -20.53 -2.64 -5.41
N SER A 43 -21.45 -1.71 -5.67
CA SER A 43 -22.77 -2.02 -6.24
C SER A 43 -22.65 -2.59 -7.66
N LYS A 44 -21.74 -2.05 -8.49
CA LYS A 44 -21.46 -2.60 -9.82
C LYS A 44 -20.98 -4.05 -9.73
N LEU A 45 -19.93 -4.29 -8.95
CA LEU A 45 -19.26 -5.59 -8.84
C LEU A 45 -20.07 -6.67 -8.09
N THR A 46 -21.21 -6.30 -7.49
CA THR A 46 -22.20 -7.28 -6.98
C THR A 46 -23.19 -7.75 -8.05
N LYS A 47 -23.35 -7.00 -9.15
CA LYS A 47 -24.33 -7.28 -10.21
C LYS A 47 -23.69 -7.81 -11.48
N GLU A 48 -22.47 -7.39 -11.76
CA GLU A 48 -21.76 -7.64 -13.01
C GLU A 48 -20.32 -8.05 -12.72
N ALA A 49 -19.71 -8.79 -13.65
CA ALA A 49 -18.28 -9.05 -13.64
C ALA A 49 -17.51 -7.74 -13.89
N GLY A 50 -16.41 -7.55 -13.17
CA GLY A 50 -15.56 -6.38 -13.30
C GLY A 50 -14.30 -6.62 -14.10
N THR A 51 -13.61 -5.53 -14.43
CA THR A 51 -12.27 -5.55 -15.00
C THR A 51 -11.22 -5.76 -13.90
N VAL A 52 -10.00 -6.13 -14.28
CA VAL A 52 -8.84 -6.25 -13.38
C VAL A 52 -8.67 -4.98 -12.54
N LYS A 53 -8.72 -3.82 -13.18
CA LYS A 53 -8.63 -2.51 -12.57
C LYS A 53 -9.70 -2.28 -11.50
N GLU A 54 -10.95 -2.61 -11.81
CA GLU A 54 -12.08 -2.39 -10.90
C GLU A 54 -11.99 -3.30 -9.67
N TYR A 55 -11.66 -4.57 -9.86
CA TYR A 55 -11.43 -5.49 -8.74
C TYR A 55 -10.25 -5.04 -7.88
N TYR A 56 -9.12 -4.64 -8.50
CA TYR A 56 -7.96 -4.10 -7.79
C TYR A 56 -8.31 -2.86 -6.96
N GLN A 57 -9.04 -1.90 -7.57
CA GLN A 57 -9.43 -0.66 -6.88
C GLN A 57 -10.31 -0.95 -5.66
N LEU A 58 -11.31 -1.81 -5.79
CA LEU A 58 -12.18 -2.17 -4.67
C LEU A 58 -11.41 -2.94 -3.60
N ALA A 59 -10.54 -3.89 -3.97
CA ALA A 59 -9.68 -4.63 -3.05
C ALA A 59 -8.75 -3.71 -2.26
N SER A 60 -8.15 -2.72 -2.94
CA SER A 60 -7.29 -1.72 -2.30
C SER A 60 -8.02 -0.89 -1.25
N ILE A 61 -9.28 -0.49 -1.53
CA ILE A 61 -10.11 0.21 -0.55
C ILE A 61 -10.43 -0.69 0.66
N TYR A 62 -10.76 -1.96 0.42
CA TYR A 62 -10.97 -2.92 1.53
C TYR A 62 -9.71 -3.12 2.37
N SER A 63 -8.52 -3.20 1.72
CA SER A 63 -7.24 -3.28 2.43
C SER A 63 -6.97 -2.05 3.29
N GLN A 64 -7.25 -0.84 2.79
CA GLN A 64 -7.13 0.41 3.56
C GLN A 64 -8.07 0.44 4.76
N LYS A 65 -9.28 -0.14 4.61
CA LYS A 65 -10.26 -0.31 5.70
C LYS A 65 -9.92 -1.49 6.63
N LYS A 66 -8.80 -2.19 6.42
CA LYS A 66 -8.35 -3.38 7.16
C LYS A 66 -9.31 -4.58 7.05
N LEU A 67 -10.13 -4.60 6.02
CA LEU A 67 -11.05 -5.69 5.70
C LEU A 67 -10.33 -6.70 4.78
N PHE A 68 -9.29 -7.35 5.31
CA PHE A 68 -8.33 -8.11 4.52
C PHE A 68 -8.95 -9.34 3.84
N THR A 69 -9.89 -10.02 4.46
CA THR A 69 -10.57 -11.19 3.85
C THR A 69 -11.31 -10.79 2.57
N GLN A 70 -12.04 -9.66 2.60
CA GLN A 70 -12.74 -9.14 1.43
C GLN A 70 -11.76 -8.66 0.37
N ALA A 71 -10.65 -8.03 0.79
CA ALA A 71 -9.60 -7.61 -0.12
C ALA A 71 -8.97 -8.79 -0.85
N ILE A 72 -8.62 -9.86 -0.13
CA ILE A 72 -8.06 -11.10 -0.71
C ILE A 72 -8.99 -11.67 -1.79
N THR A 73 -10.27 -11.82 -1.48
CA THR A 73 -11.25 -12.34 -2.44
C THR A 73 -11.31 -11.50 -3.72
N LEU A 74 -11.24 -10.18 -3.59
CA LEU A 74 -11.30 -9.27 -4.75
C LEU A 74 -9.99 -9.26 -5.53
N PHE A 75 -8.84 -9.30 -4.87
CA PHE A 75 -7.55 -9.45 -5.55
C PHE A 75 -7.48 -10.76 -6.33
N GLN A 76 -7.99 -11.87 -5.78
CA GLN A 76 -8.07 -13.14 -6.50
C GLN A 76 -9.00 -13.06 -7.71
N LYS A 77 -10.14 -12.35 -7.60
CA LYS A 77 -11.01 -12.07 -8.74
C LYS A 77 -10.32 -11.22 -9.82
N ALA A 78 -9.49 -10.23 -9.42
CA ALA A 78 -8.70 -9.45 -10.35
C ALA A 78 -7.74 -10.33 -11.16
N ILE A 79 -7.01 -11.25 -10.49
CA ILE A 79 -6.10 -12.19 -11.16
C ILE A 79 -6.87 -13.06 -12.15
N LYS A 80 -7.98 -13.64 -11.70
CA LYS A 80 -8.81 -14.49 -12.58
C LYS A 80 -9.35 -13.72 -13.78
N SER A 81 -9.82 -12.49 -13.59
CA SER A 81 -10.31 -11.65 -14.68
C SER A 81 -9.22 -11.29 -15.70
N ALA A 82 -7.94 -11.30 -15.28
CA ALA A 82 -6.82 -11.07 -16.19
C ALA A 82 -6.55 -12.26 -17.12
N GLU A 83 -6.82 -13.48 -16.65
CA GLU A 83 -6.64 -14.70 -17.46
C GLU A 83 -7.62 -14.76 -18.64
N GLU A 84 -8.74 -14.03 -18.56
CA GLU A 84 -9.81 -13.96 -19.56
C GLU A 84 -9.63 -12.76 -20.53
N GLN A 85 -8.62 -11.92 -20.35
CA GLN A 85 -8.38 -10.72 -21.14
C GLN A 85 -7.09 -10.84 -21.96
N GLU A 86 -7.04 -10.18 -23.11
CA GLU A 86 -5.81 -10.08 -23.90
C GLU A 86 -4.74 -9.32 -23.11
N ASN A 87 -3.47 -9.74 -23.26
CA ASN A 87 -2.33 -9.12 -22.60
C ASN A 87 -2.15 -7.68 -23.08
N ASP A 88 -2.52 -6.74 -22.22
CA ASP A 88 -2.30 -5.30 -22.37
C ASP A 88 -1.36 -4.82 -21.26
N THR A 89 -0.52 -3.84 -21.56
CA THR A 89 0.43 -3.25 -20.63
C THR A 89 -0.26 -2.71 -19.36
N GLU A 90 -1.44 -2.08 -19.52
CA GLU A 90 -2.21 -1.58 -18.38
C GLU A 90 -2.71 -2.74 -17.50
N ILE A 91 -3.11 -3.85 -18.07
CA ILE A 91 -3.54 -5.05 -17.36
C ILE A 91 -2.37 -5.63 -16.57
N GLU A 92 -1.19 -5.74 -17.18
CA GLU A 92 0.00 -6.30 -16.54
C GLU A 92 0.45 -5.45 -15.34
N ASP A 93 0.37 -4.12 -15.45
CA ASP A 93 0.60 -3.21 -14.34
C ASP A 93 -0.37 -3.46 -13.18
N TYR A 94 -1.67 -3.58 -13.48
CA TYR A 94 -2.67 -3.89 -12.44
C TYR A 94 -2.50 -5.27 -11.84
N ILE A 95 -2.05 -6.26 -12.60
CA ILE A 95 -1.75 -7.60 -12.07
C ILE A 95 -0.57 -7.52 -11.10
N THR A 96 0.49 -6.81 -11.46
CA THR A 96 1.65 -6.58 -10.59
C THR A 96 1.26 -5.93 -9.27
N LEU A 97 0.46 -4.86 -9.34
CA LEU A 97 -0.09 -4.18 -8.17
C LEU A 97 -1.00 -5.10 -7.35
N THR A 98 -1.80 -5.95 -8.02
CA THR A 98 -2.71 -6.90 -7.38
C THR A 98 -1.94 -7.94 -6.59
N TYR A 99 -0.89 -8.53 -7.12
CA TYR A 99 -0.05 -9.48 -6.38
C TYR A 99 0.61 -8.83 -5.18
N ASN A 100 1.14 -7.60 -5.31
CA ASN A 100 1.67 -6.87 -4.15
C ASN A 100 0.59 -6.59 -3.11
N GLY A 101 -0.61 -6.17 -3.52
CA GLY A 101 -1.74 -5.93 -2.61
C GLY A 101 -2.24 -7.20 -1.91
N LEU A 102 -2.29 -8.32 -2.64
CA LEU A 102 -2.64 -9.63 -2.10
C LEU A 102 -1.60 -10.10 -1.07
N GLY A 103 -0.31 -9.93 -1.39
CA GLY A 103 0.78 -10.17 -0.44
C GLY A 103 0.64 -9.35 0.83
N TYR A 104 0.31 -8.07 0.72
CA TYR A 104 0.07 -7.20 1.87
C TYR A 104 -1.12 -7.67 2.72
N ALA A 105 -2.23 -8.06 2.08
CA ALA A 105 -3.40 -8.54 2.80
C ALA A 105 -3.12 -9.86 3.56
N TYR A 106 -2.37 -10.79 2.96
CA TYR A 106 -1.91 -12.00 3.64
C TYR A 106 -0.92 -11.69 4.76
N PHE A 107 0.01 -10.76 4.54
CA PHE A 107 0.95 -10.32 5.58
C PHE A 107 0.23 -9.76 6.80
N ALA A 108 -0.80 -8.95 6.59
CA ALA A 108 -1.61 -8.36 7.66
C ALA A 108 -2.41 -9.41 8.45
N GLN A 109 -2.67 -10.58 7.86
CA GLN A 109 -3.27 -11.75 8.52
C GLN A 109 -2.22 -12.73 9.06
N GLU A 110 -0.95 -12.33 9.12
CA GLU A 110 0.19 -13.13 9.57
C GLU A 110 0.46 -14.41 8.73
N GLN A 111 -0.14 -14.50 7.55
CA GLN A 111 0.06 -15.59 6.60
C GLN A 111 1.31 -15.31 5.74
N TYR A 112 2.47 -15.31 6.39
CA TYR A 112 3.72 -14.82 5.80
C TYR A 112 4.18 -15.63 4.58
N ASP A 113 3.94 -16.94 4.52
CA ASP A 113 4.30 -17.76 3.36
C ASP A 113 3.51 -17.37 2.12
N LEU A 114 2.21 -17.12 2.27
CA LEU A 114 1.37 -16.64 1.19
C LEU A 114 1.75 -15.21 0.79
N ALA A 115 2.10 -14.36 1.75
CA ALA A 115 2.58 -13.01 1.48
C ALA A 115 3.86 -13.05 0.62
N ILE A 116 4.87 -13.83 1.04
CA ILE A 116 6.14 -14.00 0.32
C ILE A 116 5.89 -14.49 -1.11
N ARG A 117 5.03 -15.51 -1.28
CA ARG A 117 4.70 -16.03 -2.60
C ARG A 117 4.14 -14.93 -3.51
N ASN A 118 3.19 -14.14 -3.02
CA ASN A 118 2.54 -13.12 -3.81
C ASN A 118 3.48 -11.93 -4.11
N TYR A 119 4.34 -11.51 -3.18
CA TYR A 119 5.37 -10.51 -3.46
C TYR A 119 6.35 -10.98 -4.53
N LYS A 120 6.73 -12.26 -4.51
CA LYS A 120 7.57 -12.84 -5.57
C LYS A 120 6.87 -12.85 -6.93
N GLU A 121 5.57 -13.13 -6.98
CA GLU A 121 4.81 -13.05 -8.23
C GLU A 121 4.76 -11.61 -8.79
N ALA A 122 4.63 -10.59 -7.92
CA ALA A 122 4.75 -9.20 -8.33
C ALA A 122 6.14 -8.87 -8.89
N LEU A 123 7.20 -9.37 -8.23
CA LEU A 123 8.60 -9.12 -8.62
C LEU A 123 9.04 -9.92 -9.86
N LYS A 124 8.38 -11.02 -10.22
CA LYS A 124 8.60 -11.69 -11.52
C LYS A 124 8.16 -10.81 -12.68
N ARG A 125 7.11 -10.00 -12.50
CA ARG A 125 6.58 -9.08 -13.50
C ARG A 125 7.36 -7.77 -13.54
N GLN A 126 7.66 -7.23 -12.38
CA GLN A 126 8.42 -6.00 -12.23
C GLN A 126 9.54 -6.18 -11.20
N PRO A 127 10.74 -6.62 -11.64
CA PRO A 127 11.87 -6.90 -10.74
C PRO A 127 12.34 -5.72 -9.90
N GLU A 128 12.16 -4.50 -10.40
CA GLU A 128 12.56 -3.24 -9.75
C GLU A 128 11.45 -2.58 -8.93
N TYR A 129 10.38 -3.32 -8.61
CA TYR A 129 9.28 -2.77 -7.82
C TYR A 129 9.69 -2.62 -6.34
N VAL A 130 10.25 -1.47 -6.00
CA VAL A 130 10.80 -1.13 -4.67
C VAL A 130 9.82 -1.43 -3.53
N THR A 131 8.52 -1.14 -3.72
CA THR A 131 7.50 -1.42 -2.70
C THR A 131 7.36 -2.92 -2.44
N ALA A 132 7.33 -3.74 -3.47
CA ALA A 132 7.23 -5.19 -3.33
C ALA A 132 8.50 -5.79 -2.70
N LEU A 133 9.69 -5.27 -3.06
CA LEU A 133 10.96 -5.66 -2.45
C LEU A 133 10.99 -5.35 -0.94
N ASN A 134 10.58 -4.15 -0.53
CA ASN A 134 10.48 -3.79 0.89
C ASN A 134 9.48 -4.68 1.64
N ASN A 135 8.33 -4.96 1.05
CA ASN A 135 7.30 -5.80 1.65
C ASN A 135 7.78 -7.26 1.78
N LEU A 136 8.46 -7.78 0.74
CA LEU A 136 9.06 -9.10 0.75
C LEU A 136 10.12 -9.23 1.85
N ALA A 137 11.04 -8.25 1.94
CA ALA A 137 12.05 -8.20 2.98
C ALA A 137 11.42 -8.23 4.37
N HIS A 138 10.38 -7.43 4.61
CA HIS A 138 9.66 -7.41 5.87
C HIS A 138 8.97 -8.75 6.17
N ALA A 139 8.40 -9.43 5.17
CA ALA A 139 7.81 -10.75 5.34
C ALA A 139 8.88 -11.81 5.71
N TYR A 140 10.07 -11.73 5.13
CA TYR A 140 11.21 -12.57 5.51
C TYR A 140 11.66 -12.31 6.95
N GLU A 141 11.75 -11.04 7.40
CA GLU A 141 12.06 -10.71 8.79
C GLU A 141 11.06 -11.35 9.77
N ARG A 142 9.75 -11.26 9.47
CA ARG A 142 8.71 -11.87 10.32
C ARG A 142 8.86 -13.39 10.43
N LYS A 143 9.42 -14.02 9.40
CA LYS A 143 9.76 -15.44 9.40
C LYS A 143 11.15 -15.74 9.95
N LYS A 144 11.92 -14.76 10.41
CA LYS A 144 13.31 -14.88 10.86
C LYS A 144 14.27 -15.41 9.78
N LEU A 145 13.93 -15.20 8.52
CA LEU A 145 14.77 -15.52 7.37
C LEU A 145 15.69 -14.34 7.06
N ASN A 146 16.62 -14.08 8.00
CA ASN A 146 17.41 -12.86 8.07
C ASN A 146 18.28 -12.62 6.82
N SER A 147 18.89 -13.66 6.25
CA SER A 147 19.72 -13.53 5.04
C SER A 147 18.91 -13.09 3.84
N GLN A 148 17.72 -13.68 3.63
CA GLN A 148 16.83 -13.32 2.53
C GLN A 148 16.22 -11.92 2.71
N ALA A 149 15.94 -11.54 3.97
CA ALA A 149 15.49 -10.19 4.28
C ALA A 149 16.58 -9.16 3.97
N LEU A 150 17.82 -9.42 4.37
CA LEU A 150 18.96 -8.56 4.08
C LEU A 150 19.17 -8.38 2.58
N GLU A 151 19.23 -9.46 1.82
CA GLU A 151 19.37 -9.44 0.34
C GLU A 151 18.28 -8.57 -0.30
N SER A 152 17.03 -8.74 0.14
CA SER A 152 15.91 -7.97 -0.41
C SER A 152 16.03 -6.47 -0.09
N TYR A 153 16.47 -6.10 1.13
CA TYR A 153 16.71 -4.69 1.48
C TYR A 153 17.93 -4.11 0.75
N GLU A 154 18.97 -4.87 0.53
CA GLU A 154 20.12 -4.44 -0.26
C GLU A 154 19.72 -4.12 -1.69
N LYS A 155 18.87 -4.96 -2.29
CA LYS A 155 18.29 -4.71 -3.61
C LYS A 155 17.46 -3.42 -3.66
N VAL A 156 16.70 -3.13 -2.58
CA VAL A 156 16.02 -1.84 -2.45
C VAL A 156 17.01 -0.68 -2.45
N LEU A 157 18.13 -0.82 -1.74
CA LEU A 157 19.15 0.25 -1.64
C LEU A 157 19.94 0.46 -2.94
N GLU A 158 20.06 -0.56 -3.78
CA GLU A 158 20.59 -0.42 -5.13
C GLU A 158 19.69 0.45 -6.01
N LEU A 159 18.36 0.30 -5.89
CA LEU A 159 17.36 1.04 -6.67
C LEU A 159 17.06 2.42 -6.07
N ASP A 160 17.02 2.51 -4.75
CA ASP A 160 16.73 3.72 -3.96
C ASP A 160 17.68 3.81 -2.77
N SER A 161 18.86 4.38 -3.00
CA SER A 161 19.90 4.54 -1.99
C SER A 161 19.51 5.43 -0.79
N LYS A 162 18.41 6.20 -0.93
CA LYS A 162 17.87 7.08 0.12
C LYS A 162 16.76 6.41 0.93
N ASN A 163 16.40 5.17 0.65
CA ASN A 163 15.35 4.45 1.36
C ASN A 163 15.69 4.26 2.84
N ALA A 164 15.12 5.10 3.70
CA ALA A 164 15.43 5.12 5.13
C ALA A 164 15.04 3.82 5.84
N ILE A 165 13.96 3.15 5.39
CA ILE A 165 13.50 1.89 5.97
C ILE A 165 14.52 0.80 5.65
N ALA A 166 14.83 0.60 4.37
CA ALA A 166 15.77 -0.42 3.93
C ALA A 166 17.15 -0.22 4.57
N LYS A 167 17.66 1.03 4.61
CA LYS A 167 18.94 1.36 5.23
C LYS A 167 19.00 0.93 6.70
N ARG A 168 18.00 1.31 7.48
CA ARG A 168 17.94 0.97 8.91
C ARG A 168 17.84 -0.54 9.13
N ARG A 169 16.98 -1.23 8.34
CA ARG A 169 16.76 -2.67 8.48
C ARG A 169 17.97 -3.48 8.04
N ALA A 170 18.58 -3.15 6.91
CA ALA A 170 19.79 -3.81 6.43
C ALA A 170 20.93 -3.70 7.45
N LEU A 171 21.15 -2.52 8.06
CA LEU A 171 22.16 -2.35 9.10
C LEU A 171 21.92 -3.24 10.33
N SER A 172 20.68 -3.41 10.74
CA SER A 172 20.32 -4.30 11.86
C SER A 172 20.56 -5.77 11.49
N LEU A 173 20.12 -6.18 10.28
CA LEU A 173 20.22 -7.57 9.82
C LEU A 173 21.66 -8.02 9.56
N ARG A 174 22.54 -7.14 9.05
CA ARG A 174 23.96 -7.45 8.86
C ARG A 174 24.61 -7.92 10.15
N ARG A 175 24.30 -7.29 11.28
CA ARG A 175 24.81 -7.69 12.59
C ARG A 175 24.32 -9.06 13.04
N LEU A 176 23.12 -9.47 12.61
CA LEU A 176 22.53 -10.77 12.97
C LEU A 176 22.97 -11.91 12.05
N VAL A 177 23.38 -11.60 10.82
CA VAL A 177 23.82 -12.60 9.83
C VAL A 177 25.32 -12.90 9.96
N THR A 178 26.10 -11.93 10.50
CA THR A 178 27.56 -12.07 10.71
C THR A 178 27.95 -12.53 12.11
N ALA A 179 27.03 -12.65 13.03
CA ALA A 179 27.22 -13.17 14.38
C ALA A 179 26.97 -14.67 14.47
#